data_5f98b1f8cd3c1f548f1ed81ae57996d7
#
_entry.id   5f98b1f8cd3c1f548f1ed81ae57996d7
#
_cell.length_a   1.000
_cell.length_b   1.000
_cell.length_c   1.000
_cell.angle_alpha   90.00
_cell.angle_beta   90.00
_cell.angle_gamma   90.00
#
_symmetry.space_group_name_H-M   'P 1'
#
loop_
_entity.id
_entity.type
_entity.pdbx_description
1 polymer ?
#
loop_
_entity_poly.entity_id
_entity_poly.type
_entity_poly.pdbx_seq_one_letter_code
_entity_poly.pdbx_strand_id
1 'polypeptide(L)'
;MSRWRGLQASLRAARGSLRGTQRDAWPRGHAPWSRSLSASTALRNDFFKDLETQLAAARKKASDALPGSSWSPFEANPNLPPERADIVIVGGGVVGWSIAYWLKQKERVREGVRVLVVEKDLTEHLGVLNEDPVDLQFNHSGYLFLATEKAAHIMEENYSTQRKAGAEVSLLSPDQLRGKFPWINTDGVALASYGLQNEGWFDPWTLLNAFRRKAISMGAIQCCGEVTDFKYTTKRILTSNGDEMDLRRIKSVKVQLPGSLQYQPVECAIVVNAAGASSARLTEMLGVGYGGDAAGTQLPVEPRKRYVYVVHCPDGPGLDTPFVIDYSGVYFRREGLGGNYIAGTSPEEGEEPDASNLEVDHQFFEDKVWPSLAHRVPAFEKLKVTSAWAGFYDYNTFDQNAIIGTHPLVTNMYFATGFSGHGLQHAPAAGRSVAELILDGNFTTLDLSGLDFRRILAREPMLERNIV
;
A
#
# COMPACT_ATOMS: atom_id res chain seq x y z
N MET A 1 -12.05 -0.61 -6.22
CA MET A 1 -12.57 0.45 -5.33
C MET A 1 -13.59 -0.03 -4.28
N SER A 2 -14.24 -1.18 -4.43
CA SER A 2 -15.08 -1.84 -3.39
C SER A 2 -14.29 -2.31 -2.14
N ARG A 3 -13.00 -2.45 -2.25
CA ARG A 3 -12.06 -3.01 -1.24
C ARG A 3 -11.85 -2.17 0.01
N TRP A 4 -12.13 -0.88 -0.08
CA TRP A 4 -11.80 0.07 0.98
C TRP A 4 -12.73 -0.02 2.19
N ARG A 5 -13.97 -0.43 1.99
CA ARG A 5 -15.02 -0.39 3.01
C ARG A 5 -14.92 -1.48 4.06
N GLY A 6 -14.39 -2.65 3.72
CA GLY A 6 -14.17 -3.73 4.69
C GLY A 6 -13.13 -3.40 5.76
N LEU A 7 -12.08 -2.67 5.38
CA LEU A 7 -10.98 -2.34 6.29
C LEU A 7 -11.38 -1.27 7.33
N GLN A 8 -12.21 -0.30 6.96
CA GLN A 8 -12.69 0.73 7.90
C GLN A 8 -13.67 0.19 8.94
N ALA A 9 -14.49 -0.78 8.55
CA ALA A 9 -15.40 -1.42 9.48
C ALA A 9 -14.67 -2.30 10.51
N SER A 10 -13.59 -2.97 10.10
CA SER A 10 -12.73 -3.75 11.00
C SER A 10 -12.05 -2.88 12.06
N LEU A 11 -11.68 -1.66 11.70
CA LEU A 11 -11.07 -0.70 12.66
C LEU A 11 -12.06 -0.21 13.73
N ARG A 12 -13.36 -0.16 13.45
CA ARG A 12 -14.38 0.19 14.45
C ARG A 12 -14.76 -0.98 15.36
N ALA A 13 -14.84 -2.19 14.82
CA ALA A 13 -15.12 -3.40 15.62
C ALA A 13 -14.05 -3.63 16.69
N ALA A 14 -12.79 -3.36 16.40
CA ALA A 14 -11.69 -3.48 17.36
C ALA A 14 -11.75 -2.48 18.54
N ARG A 15 -12.45 -1.34 18.40
CA ARG A 15 -12.64 -0.38 19.51
C ARG A 15 -13.80 -0.72 20.44
N GLY A 16 -14.76 -1.52 20.00
CA GLY A 16 -15.95 -1.91 20.79
C GLY A 16 -15.78 -3.14 21.67
N SER A 17 -14.77 -3.98 21.45
CA SER A 17 -14.60 -5.30 22.04
C SER A 17 -13.85 -5.35 23.39
N LEU A 18 -13.53 -4.21 24.02
CA LEU A 18 -12.78 -4.16 25.28
C LEU A 18 -13.64 -4.22 26.55
N ARG A 19 -14.86 -4.72 26.50
CA ARG A 19 -15.62 -5.03 27.72
C ARG A 19 -16.36 -6.35 27.61
N GLY A 20 -15.78 -7.37 28.24
CA GLY A 20 -16.49 -8.43 29.02
C GLY A 20 -16.99 -9.65 28.28
N THR A 21 -16.49 -10.75 28.77
CA THR A 21 -17.10 -12.03 29.11
C THR A 21 -16.83 -13.27 28.25
N GLN A 22 -16.27 -14.19 29.03
CA GLN A 22 -16.51 -15.66 29.09
C GLN A 22 -16.30 -16.54 27.84
N ARG A 23 -15.52 -17.57 28.15
CA ARG A 23 -15.17 -18.78 27.40
C ARG A 23 -16.39 -19.56 27.00
N ASP A 24 -16.47 -19.96 25.73
CA ASP A 24 -17.08 -21.24 25.39
C ASP A 24 -16.30 -21.94 24.26
N ALA A 25 -16.25 -23.26 24.41
CA ALA A 25 -15.36 -24.16 23.71
C ALA A 25 -15.88 -24.55 22.32
N TRP A 26 -15.00 -24.59 21.34
CA TRP A 26 -15.26 -25.16 20.01
C TRP A 26 -14.76 -26.61 19.92
N PRO A 27 -15.46 -27.51 19.23
CA PRO A 27 -15.11 -28.93 19.16
C PRO A 27 -13.93 -29.15 18.17
N ARG A 28 -13.05 -30.06 18.57
CA ARG A 28 -11.89 -30.51 17.82
C ARG A 28 -12.30 -31.39 16.63
N GLY A 29 -12.06 -30.91 15.41
CA GLY A 29 -12.08 -31.73 14.22
C GLY A 29 -10.63 -31.88 13.70
N HIS A 30 -10.14 -33.12 13.61
CA HIS A 30 -8.78 -33.43 13.15
C HIS A 30 -8.66 -33.26 11.64
N ALA A 31 -7.73 -32.42 11.19
CA ALA A 31 -7.22 -32.42 9.82
C ALA A 31 -5.70 -32.60 9.83
N PRO A 32 -5.11 -33.35 8.88
CA PRO A 32 -3.73 -33.85 8.94
C PRO A 32 -2.62 -32.87 8.53
N TRP A 33 -2.85 -31.56 8.60
CA TRP A 33 -1.91 -30.53 8.12
C TRP A 33 -0.97 -29.94 9.20
N SER A 34 -0.98 -30.50 10.42
CA SER A 34 -0.25 -29.90 11.56
C SER A 34 1.27 -30.15 11.58
N ARG A 35 1.84 -30.92 10.65
CA ARG A 35 3.28 -31.27 10.70
C ARG A 35 4.22 -30.39 9.86
N SER A 36 3.73 -29.64 8.86
CA SER A 36 4.60 -28.76 8.05
C SER A 36 4.83 -27.37 8.68
N LEU A 37 4.00 -26.98 9.65
CA LEU A 37 4.10 -25.68 10.34
C LEU A 37 5.22 -25.62 11.39
N SER A 38 5.73 -26.77 11.87
CA SER A 38 6.76 -26.78 12.92
C SER A 38 8.14 -26.31 12.45
N ALA A 39 8.50 -26.58 11.18
CA ALA A 39 9.80 -26.15 10.64
C ALA A 39 9.82 -24.63 10.38
N SER A 40 8.72 -24.05 9.92
CA SER A 40 8.61 -22.60 9.71
C SER A 40 8.57 -21.82 11.04
N THR A 41 7.99 -22.41 12.08
CA THR A 41 7.93 -21.81 13.42
C THR A 41 9.29 -21.88 14.13
N ALA A 42 10.06 -22.96 13.95
CA ALA A 42 11.41 -23.08 14.49
C ALA A 42 12.37 -22.07 13.82
N LEU A 43 12.32 -21.94 12.49
CA LEU A 43 13.12 -20.94 11.75
C LEU A 43 12.70 -19.50 12.10
N ARG A 44 11.44 -19.28 12.43
CA ARG A 44 10.90 -18.01 12.88
C ARG A 44 11.39 -17.69 14.29
N ASN A 45 11.39 -18.64 15.20
CA ASN A 45 11.91 -18.48 16.57
C ASN A 45 13.43 -18.24 16.58
N ASP A 46 14.19 -18.91 15.72
CA ASP A 46 15.64 -18.67 15.60
C ASP A 46 15.93 -17.29 15.00
N PHE A 47 15.09 -16.82 14.08
CA PHE A 47 15.18 -15.45 13.53
C PHE A 47 14.94 -14.40 14.63
N PHE A 48 13.90 -14.55 15.44
CA PHE A 48 13.61 -13.58 16.52
C PHE A 48 14.66 -13.64 17.64
N LYS A 49 15.19 -14.81 17.96
CA LYS A 49 16.34 -14.93 18.88
C LYS A 49 17.60 -14.27 18.32
N ASP A 50 17.85 -14.43 17.01
CA ASP A 50 19.00 -13.78 16.36
C ASP A 50 18.79 -12.25 16.28
N LEU A 51 17.55 -11.80 16.04
CA LEU A 51 17.16 -10.39 16.11
C LEU A 51 17.29 -9.83 17.53
N GLU A 52 16.78 -10.52 18.55
CA GLU A 52 16.95 -10.13 19.97
C GLU A 52 18.43 -10.08 20.36
N THR A 53 19.22 -11.04 19.91
CA THR A 53 20.66 -11.07 20.17
C THR A 53 21.38 -9.91 19.48
N GLN A 54 21.00 -9.59 18.24
CA GLN A 54 21.55 -8.45 17.51
C GLN A 54 21.09 -7.12 18.12
N LEU A 55 19.85 -7.03 18.57
CA LEU A 55 19.30 -5.86 19.28
C LEU A 55 19.98 -5.66 20.65
N ALA A 56 20.23 -6.75 21.38
CA ALA A 56 20.97 -6.69 22.65
C ALA A 56 22.43 -6.29 22.45
N ALA A 57 23.07 -6.79 21.40
CA ALA A 57 24.43 -6.40 21.02
C ALA A 57 24.51 -4.95 20.55
N ALA A 58 23.49 -4.47 19.82
CA ALA A 58 23.39 -3.07 19.40
C ALA A 58 23.15 -2.13 20.60
N ARG A 59 22.32 -2.54 21.57
CA ARG A 59 22.12 -1.81 22.85
C ARG A 59 23.42 -1.69 23.63
N LYS A 60 24.16 -2.78 23.74
CA LYS A 60 25.47 -2.78 24.44
C LYS A 60 26.48 -1.88 23.73
N LYS A 61 26.58 -1.95 22.40
CA LYS A 61 27.45 -1.04 21.62
C LYS A 61 27.04 0.43 21.73
N ALA A 62 25.74 0.73 21.77
CA ALA A 62 25.23 2.10 21.93
C ALA A 62 25.55 2.64 23.33
N SER A 63 25.47 1.81 24.39
CA SER A 63 25.85 2.22 25.73
C SER A 63 27.36 2.42 25.89
N ASP A 64 28.19 1.63 25.19
CA ASP A 64 29.64 1.71 25.21
C ASP A 64 30.22 2.83 24.33
N ALA A 65 29.40 3.39 23.42
CA ALA A 65 29.79 4.45 22.49
C ALA A 65 29.49 5.89 22.98
N LEU A 66 28.99 6.05 24.21
CA LEU A 66 28.73 7.35 24.80
C LEU A 66 29.92 7.84 25.62
N PRO A 67 30.83 8.62 25.03
CA PRO A 67 31.20 9.87 25.61
C PRO A 67 31.09 11.03 24.63
N GLY A 68 30.13 11.92 24.88
CA GLY A 68 30.22 13.33 24.48
C GLY A 68 30.15 13.67 23.00
N SER A 69 29.63 12.81 22.09
CA SER A 69 29.42 13.20 20.70
C SER A 69 28.07 13.87 20.57
N SER A 70 28.10 15.16 20.26
CA SER A 70 26.98 15.97 19.82
C SER A 70 26.47 15.46 18.46
N TRP A 71 25.81 14.28 18.44
CA TRP A 71 25.14 13.82 17.24
C TRP A 71 23.78 14.51 17.13
N SER A 72 23.67 15.45 16.20
CA SER A 72 22.39 16.04 15.81
C SER A 72 21.79 15.22 14.69
N PRO A 73 20.53 14.73 14.80
CA PRO A 73 19.82 14.07 13.68
C PRO A 73 19.71 14.97 12.44
N PHE A 74 19.98 16.25 12.58
CA PHE A 74 19.90 17.27 11.53
C PHE A 74 21.22 17.48 10.75
N GLU A 75 22.34 16.92 11.20
CA GLU A 75 23.64 17.05 10.53
C GLU A 75 24.02 15.85 9.66
N ALA A 76 23.28 14.76 9.69
CA ALA A 76 23.50 13.66 8.77
C ALA A 76 23.19 14.14 7.33
N ASN A 77 24.22 14.17 6.47
CA ASN A 77 24.04 14.45 5.05
C ASN A 77 22.99 13.46 4.49
N PRO A 78 21.78 13.89 4.08
CA PRO A 78 20.71 12.98 3.67
C PRO A 78 21.07 12.18 2.40
N ASN A 79 22.20 12.52 1.76
CA ASN A 79 22.69 11.85 0.56
C ASN A 79 23.68 10.71 0.88
N LEU A 80 24.04 10.49 2.14
CA LEU A 80 24.95 9.41 2.50
C LEU A 80 24.20 8.40 3.39
N PRO A 81 23.98 7.17 2.90
CA PRO A 81 23.39 6.11 3.72
C PRO A 81 24.36 5.72 4.84
N PRO A 82 23.85 5.35 6.02
CA PRO A 82 24.68 4.85 7.10
C PRO A 82 25.31 3.50 6.71
N GLU A 83 26.45 3.16 7.32
CA GLU A 83 27.07 1.85 7.11
C GLU A 83 26.19 0.68 7.59
N ARG A 84 25.30 0.94 8.56
CA ARG A 84 24.43 -0.05 9.19
C ARG A 84 23.08 0.52 9.55
N ALA A 85 22.05 -0.27 9.28
CA ALA A 85 20.68 -0.05 9.74
C ALA A 85 20.10 -1.41 10.19
N ASP A 86 19.25 -1.43 11.20
CA ASP A 86 18.63 -2.69 11.62
C ASP A 86 17.53 -3.09 10.65
N ILE A 87 16.74 -2.12 10.21
CA ILE A 87 15.67 -2.30 9.23
C ILE A 87 15.90 -1.32 8.08
N VAL A 88 15.97 -1.85 6.87
CA VAL A 88 16.00 -1.06 5.63
C VAL A 88 14.67 -1.21 4.92
N ILE A 89 13.97 -0.10 4.74
CA ILE A 89 12.73 0.01 3.94
C ILE A 89 13.13 0.56 2.58
N VAL A 90 12.88 -0.21 1.54
CA VAL A 90 13.13 0.19 0.15
C VAL A 90 11.83 0.73 -0.44
N GLY A 91 11.83 2.02 -0.76
CA GLY A 91 10.69 2.80 -1.20
C GLY A 91 10.20 3.78 -0.14
N GLY A 92 10.30 5.08 -0.45
CA GLY A 92 9.85 6.20 0.38
C GLY A 92 8.47 6.74 0.00
N GLY A 93 7.63 5.90 -0.60
CA GLY A 93 6.21 6.19 -0.81
C GLY A 93 5.41 6.18 0.50
N VAL A 94 4.10 6.43 0.39
CA VAL A 94 3.21 6.52 1.56
C VAL A 94 3.21 5.24 2.41
N VAL A 95 3.32 4.07 1.79
CA VAL A 95 3.38 2.77 2.49
C VAL A 95 4.70 2.64 3.26
N GLY A 96 5.84 2.91 2.61
CA GLY A 96 7.15 2.82 3.27
C GLY A 96 7.30 3.78 4.45
N TRP A 97 6.84 5.03 4.32
CA TRP A 97 6.84 5.99 5.42
C TRP A 97 5.83 5.63 6.52
N SER A 98 4.70 5.03 6.17
CA SER A 98 3.76 4.50 7.17
C SER A 98 4.41 3.37 7.99
N ILE A 99 5.13 2.45 7.34
CA ILE A 99 5.87 1.38 8.03
C ILE A 99 6.92 1.99 8.98
N ALA A 100 7.72 2.95 8.50
CA ALA A 100 8.73 3.64 9.31
C ALA A 100 8.11 4.32 10.53
N TYR A 101 6.99 5.02 10.34
CA TYR A 101 6.23 5.65 11.41
C TYR A 101 5.78 4.65 12.47
N TRP A 102 5.12 3.56 12.07
CA TRP A 102 4.60 2.58 13.02
C TRP A 102 5.68 1.79 13.73
N LEU A 103 6.80 1.49 13.08
CA LEU A 103 7.99 0.90 13.73
C LEU A 103 8.51 1.83 14.84
N LYS A 104 8.57 3.14 14.59
CA LYS A 104 9.02 4.13 15.57
C LYS A 104 7.97 4.46 16.63
N GLN A 105 6.67 4.35 16.32
CA GLN A 105 5.58 4.58 17.25
C GLN A 105 5.44 3.47 18.29
N LYS A 106 5.70 2.22 17.93
CA LYS A 106 5.72 1.07 18.84
C LYS A 106 7.00 1.07 19.69
N GLU A 107 7.08 1.95 20.61
CA GLU A 107 8.18 2.47 21.38
C GLU A 107 9.04 1.51 22.20
N ARG A 108 8.62 0.25 22.39
CA ARG A 108 9.48 -0.76 23.02
C ARG A 108 10.81 -0.91 22.30
N VAL A 109 10.95 -0.27 21.14
CA VAL A 109 12.08 -0.33 20.22
C VAL A 109 12.73 1.03 19.96
N ARG A 110 12.25 2.13 20.61
CA ARG A 110 12.64 3.52 20.29
C ARG A 110 14.12 3.80 20.35
N GLU A 111 14.83 3.31 21.34
CA GLU A 111 16.16 3.80 21.65
C GLU A 111 17.29 2.99 21.01
N GLY A 112 17.02 1.94 20.26
CA GLY A 112 18.06 1.06 19.73
C GLY A 112 17.93 0.64 18.28
N VAL A 113 16.73 0.70 17.66
CA VAL A 113 16.54 0.20 16.29
C VAL A 113 16.68 1.33 15.28
N ARG A 114 17.65 1.19 14.38
CA ARG A 114 17.86 2.11 13.27
C ARG A 114 17.00 1.70 12.08
N VAL A 115 16.00 2.51 11.77
CA VAL A 115 15.13 2.35 10.60
C VAL A 115 15.62 3.31 9.52
N LEU A 116 16.04 2.77 8.39
CA LEU A 116 16.47 3.52 7.21
C LEU A 116 15.43 3.37 6.11
N VAL A 117 14.95 4.48 5.57
CA VAL A 117 14.13 4.54 4.36
C VAL A 117 15.01 4.99 3.20
N VAL A 118 15.10 4.17 2.16
CA VAL A 118 15.85 4.47 0.92
C VAL A 118 14.85 4.78 -0.18
N GLU A 119 14.95 6.00 -0.75
CA GLU A 119 14.13 6.47 -1.86
C GLU A 119 15.02 7.05 -2.94
N LYS A 120 14.76 6.67 -4.18
CA LYS A 120 15.56 7.13 -5.33
C LYS A 120 15.25 8.56 -5.74
N ASP A 121 14.01 8.99 -5.54
CA ASP A 121 13.53 10.31 -5.95
C ASP A 121 13.01 11.09 -4.73
N LEU A 122 13.84 12.02 -4.26
CA LEU A 122 13.51 12.92 -3.14
C LEU A 122 13.23 14.34 -3.62
N THR A 123 12.93 14.53 -4.88
CA THR A 123 12.86 15.86 -5.51
C THR A 123 11.84 16.80 -4.88
N GLU A 124 11.04 16.37 -3.92
CA GLU A 124 10.02 17.22 -3.36
C GLU A 124 10.01 17.29 -1.82
N HIS A 125 10.32 18.50 -1.38
CA HIS A 125 9.85 19.23 -0.20
C HIS A 125 10.46 18.97 1.18
N LEU A 126 11.47 19.76 1.43
CA LEU A 126 11.85 20.27 2.75
C LEU A 126 10.77 21.25 3.26
N GLY A 127 9.64 20.77 3.68
CA GLY A 127 8.58 21.60 4.26
C GLY A 127 8.57 21.51 5.78
N VAL A 128 8.29 22.65 6.40
CA VAL A 128 8.36 23.02 7.82
C VAL A 128 7.63 22.05 8.77
N LEU A 129 8.21 21.93 9.97
CA LEU A 129 7.91 21.01 11.06
C LEU A 129 6.64 21.35 11.86
N ASN A 130 5.99 20.26 12.36
CA ASN A 130 5.24 20.16 13.62
C ASN A 130 4.01 21.04 13.81
N GLU A 131 2.88 20.58 13.27
CA GLU A 131 1.62 20.81 13.95
C GLU A 131 0.94 19.45 14.17
N ASP A 132 0.60 19.12 15.39
CA ASP A 132 -0.24 18.00 15.78
C ASP A 132 -1.56 18.57 16.29
N PRO A 133 -2.72 18.20 15.75
CA PRO A 133 -2.98 17.23 14.69
C PRO A 133 -2.72 17.74 13.27
N VAL A 134 -2.29 16.85 12.37
CA VAL A 134 -2.11 17.19 10.95
C VAL A 134 -3.49 17.32 10.29
N ASP A 135 -3.78 18.49 9.74
CA ASP A 135 -4.97 18.68 8.91
C ASP A 135 -4.72 18.11 7.51
N LEU A 136 -5.37 17.01 7.21
CA LEU A 136 -5.32 16.37 5.88
C LEU A 136 -6.23 17.05 4.87
N GLN A 137 -6.99 18.07 5.28
CA GLN A 137 -8.03 18.71 4.46
C GLN A 137 -9.02 17.68 3.90
N PHE A 138 -9.46 16.76 4.76
CA PHE A 138 -10.34 15.67 4.36
C PHE A 138 -11.74 16.17 4.03
N ASN A 139 -12.14 16.02 2.78
CA ASN A 139 -13.46 16.40 2.27
C ASN A 139 -14.41 15.20 2.37
N HIS A 140 -15.40 15.32 3.23
CA HIS A 140 -16.44 14.31 3.47
C HIS A 140 -17.53 14.35 2.39
N SER A 141 -17.15 14.13 1.12
CA SER A 141 -18.09 14.18 -0.01
C SER A 141 -18.73 12.82 -0.32
N GLY A 142 -18.23 11.74 0.26
CA GLY A 142 -18.69 10.37 -0.01
C GLY A 142 -18.16 9.81 -1.32
N TYR A 143 -18.49 8.53 -1.54
CA TYR A 143 -18.28 7.82 -2.81
C TYR A 143 -19.60 7.43 -3.41
N LEU A 144 -19.74 7.59 -4.73
CA LEU A 144 -20.90 7.20 -5.50
C LEU A 144 -20.47 6.22 -6.58
N PHE A 145 -20.92 4.97 -6.46
CA PHE A 145 -20.75 3.94 -7.49
C PHE A 145 -22.03 3.75 -8.26
N LEU A 146 -21.93 3.68 -9.57
CA LEU A 146 -23.05 3.43 -10.47
C LEU A 146 -22.95 2.02 -11.02
N ALA A 147 -24.05 1.31 -11.12
CA ALA A 147 -24.13 -0.03 -11.66
C ALA A 147 -25.21 -0.14 -12.74
N THR A 148 -24.90 -0.91 -13.78
CA THR A 148 -25.87 -1.36 -14.77
C THR A 148 -26.75 -2.46 -14.21
N GLU A 149 -27.82 -2.83 -14.93
CA GLU A 149 -28.68 -3.98 -14.58
C GLU A 149 -27.88 -5.28 -14.38
N LYS A 150 -26.85 -5.49 -15.18
CA LYS A 150 -26.00 -6.68 -15.10
C LYS A 150 -25.18 -6.74 -13.80
N ALA A 151 -24.79 -5.60 -13.25
CA ALA A 151 -23.94 -5.49 -12.07
C ALA A 151 -24.72 -5.17 -10.79
N ALA A 152 -26.01 -4.88 -10.88
CA ALA A 152 -26.86 -4.47 -9.75
C ALA A 152 -26.86 -5.51 -8.62
N HIS A 153 -26.98 -6.80 -8.93
CA HIS A 153 -26.95 -7.88 -7.94
C HIS A 153 -25.61 -7.96 -7.19
N ILE A 154 -24.47 -7.71 -7.86
CA ILE A 154 -23.15 -7.66 -7.23
C ILE A 154 -23.08 -6.46 -6.27
N MET A 155 -23.64 -5.31 -6.67
CA MET A 155 -23.70 -4.13 -5.81
C MET A 155 -24.53 -4.40 -4.55
N GLU A 156 -25.67 -5.11 -4.64
CA GLU A 156 -26.51 -5.49 -3.51
C GLU A 156 -25.78 -6.44 -2.55
N GLU A 157 -25.06 -7.44 -3.07
CA GLU A 157 -24.25 -8.33 -2.26
C GLU A 157 -23.11 -7.58 -1.54
N ASN A 158 -22.42 -6.69 -2.25
CA ASN A 158 -21.38 -5.83 -1.69
C ASN A 158 -21.96 -4.89 -0.61
N TYR A 159 -23.14 -4.30 -0.86
CA TYR A 159 -23.85 -3.50 0.14
C TYR A 159 -24.15 -4.32 1.41
N SER A 160 -24.70 -5.53 1.26
CA SER A 160 -24.97 -6.41 2.41
C SER A 160 -23.71 -6.71 3.22
N THR A 161 -22.60 -7.01 2.54
CA THR A 161 -21.29 -7.26 3.17
C THR A 161 -20.77 -6.03 3.90
N GLN A 162 -20.82 -4.87 3.26
CA GLN A 162 -20.39 -3.60 3.82
C GLN A 162 -21.20 -3.20 5.05
N ARG A 163 -22.54 -3.38 5.01
CA ARG A 163 -23.43 -3.11 6.14
C ARG A 163 -23.15 -4.01 7.33
N LYS A 164 -22.95 -5.32 7.07
CA LYS A 164 -22.57 -6.29 8.13
C LYS A 164 -21.24 -5.92 8.77
N ALA A 165 -20.31 -5.39 8.01
CA ALA A 165 -19.03 -4.89 8.49
C ALA A 165 -19.11 -3.50 9.15
N GLY A 166 -20.30 -2.91 9.28
CA GLY A 166 -20.54 -1.64 9.96
C GLY A 166 -20.32 -0.39 9.09
N ALA A 167 -20.17 -0.54 7.76
CA ALA A 167 -20.09 0.62 6.87
C ALA A 167 -21.46 1.30 6.73
N GLU A 168 -21.45 2.64 6.68
CA GLU A 168 -22.66 3.42 6.47
C GLU A 168 -22.81 3.79 5.00
N VAL A 169 -23.45 2.91 4.26
CA VAL A 169 -23.73 3.04 2.83
C VAL A 169 -25.22 2.92 2.58
N SER A 170 -25.72 3.51 1.50
CA SER A 170 -27.09 3.38 1.03
C SER A 170 -27.14 3.01 -0.45
N LEU A 171 -28.16 2.23 -0.82
CA LEU A 171 -28.49 2.00 -2.22
C LEU A 171 -29.52 3.05 -2.66
N LEU A 172 -29.35 3.56 -3.86
CA LEU A 172 -30.22 4.55 -4.48
C LEU A 172 -30.76 4.01 -5.79
N SER A 173 -32.09 4.06 -5.97
CA SER A 173 -32.70 3.87 -7.29
C SER A 173 -32.35 5.05 -8.22
N PRO A 174 -32.51 4.91 -9.54
CA PRO A 174 -32.28 6.02 -10.49
C PRO A 174 -33.04 7.29 -10.15
N ASP A 175 -34.28 7.17 -9.64
CA ASP A 175 -35.09 8.33 -9.24
C ASP A 175 -34.57 8.99 -7.96
N GLN A 176 -34.17 8.20 -6.97
CA GLN A 176 -33.52 8.70 -5.75
C GLN A 176 -32.17 9.36 -6.07
N LEU A 177 -31.42 8.76 -6.99
CA LEU A 177 -30.15 9.30 -7.47
C LEU A 177 -30.34 10.67 -8.13
N ARG A 178 -31.31 10.79 -9.03
CA ARG A 178 -31.66 12.06 -9.71
C ARG A 178 -32.16 13.11 -8.72
N GLY A 179 -32.97 12.69 -7.76
CA GLY A 179 -33.45 13.60 -6.70
C GLY A 179 -32.32 14.14 -5.82
N LYS A 180 -31.30 13.31 -5.52
CA LYS A 180 -30.16 13.69 -4.68
C LYS A 180 -29.09 14.47 -5.44
N PHE A 181 -28.84 14.10 -6.69
CA PHE A 181 -27.81 14.69 -7.57
C PHE A 181 -28.44 15.09 -8.92
N PRO A 182 -29.14 16.23 -8.99
CA PRO A 182 -29.90 16.65 -10.19
C PRO A 182 -29.05 16.86 -11.45
N TRP A 183 -27.75 17.03 -11.26
CA TRP A 183 -26.76 17.22 -12.32
C TRP A 183 -26.36 15.91 -13.03
N ILE A 184 -26.75 14.74 -12.49
CA ILE A 184 -26.33 13.44 -13.00
C ILE A 184 -27.33 12.90 -14.02
N ASN A 185 -26.89 12.47 -15.18
CA ASN A 185 -27.65 11.65 -16.08
C ASN A 185 -27.72 10.21 -15.56
N THR A 186 -28.92 9.66 -15.41
CA THR A 186 -29.16 8.32 -14.88
C THR A 186 -29.35 7.26 -15.96
N ASP A 187 -29.14 7.60 -17.23
CA ASP A 187 -29.30 6.65 -18.34
C ASP A 187 -28.30 5.47 -18.17
N GLY A 188 -28.80 4.24 -18.36
CA GLY A 188 -28.04 3.01 -18.16
C GLY A 188 -27.73 2.65 -16.69
N VAL A 189 -28.14 3.46 -15.71
CA VAL A 189 -27.97 3.16 -14.28
C VAL A 189 -29.19 2.40 -13.76
N ALA A 190 -28.97 1.21 -13.24
CA ALA A 190 -30.00 0.42 -12.54
C ALA A 190 -29.97 0.64 -11.04
N LEU A 191 -28.78 0.81 -10.47
CA LEU A 191 -28.59 0.97 -9.04
C LEU A 191 -27.34 1.82 -8.77
N ALA A 192 -27.37 2.58 -7.68
CA ALA A 192 -26.20 3.30 -7.19
C ALA A 192 -25.92 2.98 -5.71
N SER A 193 -24.65 2.92 -5.33
CA SER A 193 -24.22 2.80 -3.94
C SER A 193 -23.56 4.10 -3.51
N TYR A 194 -24.07 4.73 -2.46
CA TYR A 194 -23.57 5.98 -1.91
C TYR A 194 -23.07 5.80 -0.48
N GLY A 195 -21.80 6.15 -0.24
CA GLY A 195 -21.19 6.12 1.08
C GLY A 195 -21.49 7.39 1.86
N LEU A 196 -21.97 7.22 3.12
CA LEU A 196 -22.48 8.32 3.94
C LEU A 196 -21.43 8.86 4.93
N GLN A 197 -20.52 8.01 5.42
CA GLN A 197 -19.56 8.42 6.45
C GLN A 197 -18.15 7.87 6.16
N ASN A 198 -17.15 8.65 6.59
CA ASN A 198 -15.73 8.33 6.51
C ASN A 198 -15.25 8.06 5.08
N GLU A 199 -15.92 8.63 4.10
CA GLU A 199 -15.59 8.55 2.69
C GLU A 199 -15.45 9.96 2.10
N GLY A 200 -14.50 10.11 1.20
CA GLY A 200 -14.19 11.42 0.61
C GLY A 200 -12.80 11.41 0.01
N TRP A 201 -12.23 12.59 -0.12
CA TRP A 201 -10.90 12.79 -0.67
C TRP A 201 -10.10 13.79 0.17
N PHE A 202 -8.79 13.73 0.05
CA PHE A 202 -7.85 14.60 0.75
C PHE A 202 -6.57 14.77 -0.08
N ASP A 203 -5.66 15.65 0.36
CA ASP A 203 -4.36 15.81 -0.27
C ASP A 203 -3.41 14.64 0.09
N PRO A 204 -3.03 13.79 -0.89
CA PRO A 204 -2.15 12.65 -0.64
C PRO A 204 -0.74 13.05 -0.21
N TRP A 205 -0.25 14.20 -0.66
CA TRP A 205 1.05 14.73 -0.25
C TRP A 205 1.10 15.08 1.23
N THR A 206 0.03 15.64 1.75
CA THR A 206 -0.08 15.95 3.18
C THR A 206 -0.01 14.69 4.02
N LEU A 207 -0.68 13.60 3.62
CA LEU A 207 -0.59 12.32 4.33
C LEU A 207 0.81 11.71 4.28
N LEU A 208 1.42 11.67 3.09
CA LEU A 208 2.79 11.15 2.92
C LEU A 208 3.78 11.94 3.79
N ASN A 209 3.72 13.27 3.72
CA ASN A 209 4.60 14.14 4.50
C ASN A 209 4.35 14.03 6.00
N ALA A 210 3.11 13.83 6.44
CA ALA A 210 2.79 13.60 7.84
C ALA A 210 3.49 12.35 8.38
N PHE A 211 3.38 11.22 7.68
CA PHE A 211 4.10 10.00 8.06
C PHE A 211 5.62 10.19 8.04
N ARG A 212 6.14 10.75 6.95
CA ARG A 212 7.58 10.98 6.78
C ARG A 212 8.15 11.86 7.90
N ARG A 213 7.58 13.04 8.12
CA ARG A 213 8.06 13.98 9.14
C ARG A 213 7.99 13.39 10.54
N LYS A 214 6.88 12.73 10.86
CA LYS A 214 6.70 12.12 12.16
C LYS A 214 7.67 10.95 12.36
N ALA A 215 7.88 10.09 11.37
CA ALA A 215 8.87 9.03 11.44
C ALA A 215 10.29 9.57 11.66
N ILE A 216 10.68 10.62 10.90
CA ILE A 216 11.99 11.27 11.05
C ILE A 216 12.13 11.92 12.43
N SER A 217 11.11 12.63 12.92
CA SER A 217 11.13 13.23 14.28
C SER A 217 11.29 12.19 15.39
N MET A 218 10.87 10.94 15.13
CA MET A 218 11.06 9.79 16.03
C MET A 218 12.35 9.02 15.76
N GLY A 219 13.25 9.54 14.91
CA GLY A 219 14.57 8.97 14.65
C GLY A 219 14.63 7.95 13.50
N ALA A 220 13.69 7.94 12.57
CA ALA A 220 13.88 7.26 11.29
C ALA A 220 14.89 8.02 10.43
N ILE A 221 15.74 7.30 9.72
CA ILE A 221 16.76 7.87 8.85
C ILE A 221 16.22 7.86 7.43
N GLN A 222 16.36 8.98 6.73
CA GLN A 222 16.05 9.10 5.30
C GLN A 222 17.35 9.10 4.51
N CYS A 223 17.37 8.39 3.39
CA CYS A 223 18.47 8.41 2.44
C CYS A 223 17.93 8.55 1.02
N CYS A 224 18.53 9.45 0.24
CA CYS A 224 18.34 9.49 -1.20
C CYS A 224 19.30 8.51 -1.87
N GLY A 225 18.76 7.53 -2.56
CA GLY A 225 19.54 6.53 -3.26
C GLY A 225 18.70 5.43 -3.88
N GLU A 226 19.28 4.72 -4.82
CA GLU A 226 18.66 3.56 -5.46
C GLU A 226 19.26 2.27 -4.93
N VAL A 227 18.42 1.32 -4.53
CA VAL A 227 18.87 -0.03 -4.21
C VAL A 227 19.14 -0.77 -5.52
N THR A 228 20.40 -1.15 -5.71
CA THR A 228 20.86 -1.78 -6.97
C THR A 228 21.25 -3.24 -6.82
N ASP A 229 21.45 -3.72 -5.59
CA ASP A 229 21.86 -5.12 -5.35
C ASP A 229 21.73 -5.49 -3.87
N PHE A 230 21.81 -6.78 -3.58
CA PHE A 230 21.81 -7.36 -2.23
C PHE A 230 22.98 -8.32 -2.05
N LYS A 231 23.69 -8.20 -0.93
CA LYS A 231 24.59 -9.26 -0.48
C LYS A 231 23.84 -10.20 0.46
N TYR A 232 23.79 -11.48 0.13
CA TYR A 232 23.07 -12.48 0.92
C TYR A 232 23.91 -13.75 1.13
N THR A 233 23.47 -14.58 2.06
CA THR A 233 23.99 -15.93 2.28
C THR A 233 22.89 -16.92 1.98
N THR A 234 23.27 -18.07 1.44
CA THR A 234 22.36 -19.19 1.15
C THR A 234 22.61 -20.31 2.14
N LYS A 235 21.54 -20.88 2.69
CA LYS A 235 21.57 -22.09 3.52
C LYS A 235 20.66 -23.13 2.87
N ARG A 236 21.24 -24.27 2.48
CA ARG A 236 20.47 -25.39 1.98
C ARG A 236 19.80 -26.15 3.11
N ILE A 237 18.55 -26.43 2.98
CA ILE A 237 17.74 -27.23 3.91
C ILE A 237 17.06 -28.36 3.16
N LEU A 238 16.80 -29.46 3.88
CA LEU A 238 15.93 -30.53 3.40
C LEU A 238 14.53 -30.29 3.93
N THR A 239 13.55 -30.34 3.04
CA THR A 239 12.12 -30.29 3.42
C THR A 239 11.70 -31.62 4.05
N SER A 240 10.54 -31.65 4.69
CA SER A 240 9.95 -32.88 5.22
C SER A 240 9.70 -33.96 4.16
N ASN A 241 9.60 -33.56 2.88
CA ASN A 241 9.36 -34.43 1.74
C ASN A 241 10.69 -34.92 1.13
N GLY A 242 11.86 -34.50 1.66
CA GLY A 242 13.17 -34.85 1.14
C GLY A 242 13.68 -33.96 0.01
N ASP A 243 12.95 -32.91 -0.37
CA ASP A 243 13.39 -31.95 -1.38
C ASP A 243 14.43 -30.99 -0.80
N GLU A 244 15.45 -30.67 -1.58
CA GLU A 244 16.40 -29.62 -1.21
C GLU A 244 15.83 -28.24 -1.53
N MET A 245 15.97 -27.30 -0.58
CA MET A 245 15.53 -25.92 -0.74
C MET A 245 16.60 -24.95 -0.26
N ASP A 246 16.86 -23.92 -1.03
CA ASP A 246 17.81 -22.86 -0.70
C ASP A 246 17.12 -21.69 -0.01
N LEU A 247 17.39 -21.50 1.27
CA LEU A 247 16.97 -20.32 2.03
C LEU A 247 18.03 -19.23 1.93
N ARG A 248 17.63 -18.04 1.57
CA ARG A 248 18.50 -16.86 1.48
C ARG A 248 18.28 -15.95 2.69
N ARG A 249 19.36 -15.29 3.10
CA ARG A 249 19.31 -14.24 4.13
C ARG A 249 20.13 -13.05 3.67
N ILE A 250 19.50 -11.91 3.52
CA ILE A 250 20.15 -10.65 3.16
C ILE A 250 21.05 -10.19 4.33
N LYS A 251 22.26 -9.79 4.00
CA LYS A 251 23.27 -9.26 4.93
C LYS A 251 23.45 -7.76 4.78
N SER A 252 23.42 -7.27 3.54
CA SER A 252 23.49 -5.85 3.26
C SER A 252 22.74 -5.49 1.99
N VAL A 253 22.30 -4.25 1.93
CA VAL A 253 21.66 -3.61 0.78
C VAL A 253 22.70 -2.68 0.14
N LYS A 254 22.88 -2.76 -1.16
CA LYS A 254 23.76 -1.86 -1.92
C LYS A 254 22.95 -0.65 -2.37
N VAL A 255 23.27 0.51 -1.83
CA VAL A 255 22.61 1.78 -2.15
C VAL A 255 23.51 2.60 -3.04
N GLN A 256 23.06 2.90 -4.25
CA GLN A 256 23.73 3.79 -5.19
C GLN A 256 23.29 5.23 -4.93
N LEU A 257 24.26 6.15 -4.88
CA LEU A 257 24.00 7.58 -4.68
C LEU A 257 23.51 8.24 -5.96
N PRO A 258 22.61 9.23 -5.88
CA PRO A 258 22.07 9.93 -7.04
C PRO A 258 23.19 10.61 -7.86
N GLY A 259 23.09 10.48 -9.18
CA GLY A 259 24.06 11.11 -10.11
C GLY A 259 25.48 10.63 -9.98
N SER A 260 25.75 9.52 -9.30
CA SER A 260 27.07 8.97 -9.05
C SER A 260 27.12 7.47 -9.35
N LEU A 261 28.30 6.98 -9.72
CA LEU A 261 28.58 5.56 -9.79
C LEU A 261 28.98 4.98 -8.40
N GLN A 262 29.11 5.84 -7.39
CA GLN A 262 29.42 5.42 -6.04
C GLN A 262 28.23 4.72 -5.39
N TYR A 263 28.51 3.70 -4.63
CA TYR A 263 27.53 3.00 -3.84
C TYR A 263 28.04 2.72 -2.44
N GLN A 264 27.11 2.60 -1.52
CA GLN A 264 27.40 2.19 -0.15
C GLN A 264 26.65 0.91 0.21
N PRO A 265 27.33 -0.12 0.73
CA PRO A 265 26.65 -1.25 1.34
C PRO A 265 26.14 -0.84 2.73
N VAL A 266 24.86 -1.08 3.00
CA VAL A 266 24.24 -0.88 4.30
C VAL A 266 23.99 -2.26 4.91
N GLU A 267 24.70 -2.62 5.96
CA GLU A 267 24.43 -3.85 6.70
C GLU A 267 23.07 -3.78 7.39
N CYS A 268 22.26 -4.84 7.30
CA CYS A 268 20.92 -4.86 7.86
C CYS A 268 20.49 -6.24 8.38
N ALA A 269 19.57 -6.22 9.33
CA ALA A 269 18.93 -7.43 9.85
C ALA A 269 17.67 -7.77 9.07
N ILE A 270 16.90 -6.77 8.65
CA ILE A 270 15.62 -6.89 7.96
C ILE A 270 15.59 -5.95 6.75
N VAL A 271 14.95 -6.41 5.68
CA VAL A 271 14.61 -5.60 4.51
C VAL A 271 13.09 -5.63 4.31
N VAL A 272 12.50 -4.48 4.09
CA VAL A 272 11.09 -4.34 3.69
C VAL A 272 11.05 -3.84 2.26
N ASN A 273 10.45 -4.61 1.37
CA ASN A 273 10.18 -4.22 0.01
C ASN A 273 8.82 -3.49 -0.05
N ALA A 274 8.90 -2.17 -0.08
CA ALA A 274 7.78 -1.24 -0.26
C ALA A 274 8.01 -0.35 -1.50
N ALA A 275 8.73 -0.89 -2.50
CA ALA A 275 9.19 -0.16 -3.66
C ALA A 275 8.12 0.03 -4.75
N GLY A 276 6.84 -0.22 -4.43
CA GLY A 276 5.73 0.00 -5.34
C GLY A 276 5.95 -0.72 -6.67
N ALA A 277 5.81 -0.01 -7.77
CA ALA A 277 5.97 -0.54 -9.14
C ALA A 277 7.34 -1.18 -9.43
N SER A 278 8.37 -0.88 -8.63
CA SER A 278 9.72 -1.45 -8.77
C SER A 278 9.95 -2.70 -7.90
N SER A 279 8.94 -3.19 -7.21
CA SER A 279 9.09 -4.25 -6.19
C SER A 279 9.56 -5.59 -6.77
N ALA A 280 9.11 -5.98 -7.96
CA ALA A 280 9.53 -7.22 -8.61
C ALA A 280 11.03 -7.20 -8.92
N ARG A 281 11.56 -6.07 -9.41
CA ARG A 281 12.99 -5.91 -9.70
C ARG A 281 13.88 -6.20 -8.48
N LEU A 282 13.42 -5.86 -7.27
CA LEU A 282 14.18 -6.14 -6.05
C LEU A 282 14.27 -7.64 -5.75
N THR A 283 13.21 -8.40 -6.03
CA THR A 283 13.23 -9.86 -5.84
C THR A 283 14.07 -10.57 -6.91
N GLU A 284 14.08 -10.05 -8.12
CA GLU A 284 14.95 -10.53 -9.20
C GLU A 284 16.43 -10.40 -8.86
N MET A 285 16.86 -9.31 -8.20
CA MET A 285 18.23 -9.13 -7.73
C MET A 285 18.67 -10.20 -6.71
N LEU A 286 17.71 -10.84 -6.04
CA LEU A 286 17.96 -11.97 -5.15
C LEU A 286 17.97 -13.31 -5.88
N GLY A 287 17.79 -13.33 -7.21
CA GLY A 287 17.68 -14.53 -8.01
C GLY A 287 16.40 -15.34 -7.71
N VAL A 288 15.38 -14.68 -7.18
CA VAL A 288 14.03 -15.26 -7.02
C VAL A 288 13.28 -15.08 -8.33
N GLY A 289 12.54 -16.11 -8.72
CA GLY A 289 11.85 -16.14 -10.02
C GLY A 289 12.57 -16.91 -11.11
N TYR A 290 13.75 -17.47 -10.82
CA TYR A 290 14.53 -18.27 -11.75
C TYR A 290 14.73 -19.68 -11.17
N GLY A 291 13.92 -20.64 -11.60
CA GLY A 291 13.99 -22.03 -11.13
C GLY A 291 12.72 -22.82 -11.46
N GLY A 292 12.76 -24.12 -11.27
CA GLY A 292 11.62 -25.02 -11.53
C GLY A 292 10.75 -25.33 -10.30
N ASP A 293 11.08 -24.77 -9.15
CA ASP A 293 10.42 -24.99 -7.86
C ASP A 293 9.80 -23.70 -7.30
N ALA A 294 9.52 -23.65 -6.00
CA ALA A 294 9.02 -22.45 -5.33
C ALA A 294 9.96 -21.22 -5.51
N ALA A 295 11.25 -21.43 -5.80
CA ALA A 295 12.18 -20.36 -6.14
C ALA A 295 11.92 -19.75 -7.52
N GLY A 296 11.21 -20.45 -8.41
CA GLY A 296 10.78 -19.98 -9.71
C GLY A 296 9.56 -19.06 -9.68
N THR A 297 8.91 -18.88 -8.53
CA THR A 297 7.75 -18.01 -8.43
C THR A 297 8.20 -16.54 -8.31
N GLN A 298 7.94 -15.78 -9.36
CA GLN A 298 8.20 -14.34 -9.38
C GLN A 298 7.20 -13.60 -8.48
N LEU A 299 7.60 -12.42 -8.01
CA LEU A 299 6.68 -11.47 -7.40
C LEU A 299 5.77 -10.90 -8.52
N PRO A 300 4.46 -11.18 -8.52
CA PRO A 300 3.57 -10.81 -9.63
C PRO A 300 3.17 -9.33 -9.55
N VAL A 301 4.14 -8.45 -9.51
CA VAL A 301 3.93 -7.00 -9.43
C VAL A 301 4.63 -6.33 -10.59
N GLU A 302 3.86 -5.58 -11.38
CA GLU A 302 4.39 -4.84 -12.52
C GLU A 302 3.96 -3.37 -12.49
N PRO A 303 4.74 -2.47 -13.11
CA PRO A 303 4.33 -1.09 -13.29
C PRO A 303 3.17 -1.00 -14.29
N ARG A 304 2.10 -0.31 -13.91
CA ARG A 304 1.00 0.07 -14.80
C ARG A 304 0.90 1.58 -14.84
N LYS A 305 0.97 2.16 -16.04
CA LYS A 305 0.87 3.62 -16.22
C LYS A 305 -0.60 4.02 -16.22
N ARG A 306 -0.92 5.09 -15.47
CA ARG A 306 -2.26 5.68 -15.42
C ARG A 306 -2.18 7.17 -15.63
N TYR A 307 -3.15 7.68 -16.39
CA TYR A 307 -3.31 9.10 -16.66
C TYR A 307 -4.33 9.71 -15.70
N VAL A 308 -4.05 10.91 -15.26
CA VAL A 308 -4.97 11.72 -14.48
C VAL A 308 -5.10 13.06 -15.16
N TYR A 309 -6.32 13.49 -15.42
CA TYR A 309 -6.63 14.73 -16.10
C TYR A 309 -7.31 15.70 -15.15
N VAL A 310 -6.84 16.95 -15.10
CA VAL A 310 -7.51 18.04 -14.41
C VAL A 310 -8.33 18.80 -15.43
N VAL A 311 -9.63 18.84 -15.21
CA VAL A 311 -10.56 19.51 -16.11
C VAL A 311 -11.25 20.66 -15.38
N HIS A 312 -11.53 21.73 -16.11
CA HIS A 312 -12.22 22.91 -15.60
C HIS A 312 -13.59 23.01 -16.24
N CYS A 313 -14.65 23.07 -15.43
CA CYS A 313 -16.03 23.26 -15.82
C CYS A 313 -16.77 24.09 -14.77
N PRO A 314 -16.89 25.41 -14.93
CA PRO A 314 -17.56 26.28 -13.95
C PRO A 314 -19.04 25.93 -13.72
N ASP A 315 -19.71 25.44 -14.78
CA ASP A 315 -21.13 25.04 -14.74
C ASP A 315 -21.34 23.59 -14.28
N GLY A 316 -20.25 22.92 -13.89
CA GLY A 316 -20.28 21.54 -13.40
C GLY A 316 -20.83 21.41 -11.97
N PRO A 317 -20.90 20.18 -11.44
CA PRO A 317 -21.42 19.89 -10.11
C PRO A 317 -20.77 20.71 -8.99
N GLY A 318 -21.53 21.00 -7.93
CA GLY A 318 -21.11 21.84 -6.80
C GLY A 318 -20.08 21.19 -5.86
N LEU A 319 -19.84 21.82 -4.70
CA LEU A 319 -18.85 21.40 -3.70
C LEU A 319 -19.23 20.07 -2.99
N ASP A 320 -20.49 19.71 -3.03
CA ASP A 320 -21.06 18.49 -2.47
C ASP A 320 -20.93 17.26 -3.41
N THR A 321 -20.20 17.41 -4.51
CA THR A 321 -19.99 16.34 -5.48
C THR A 321 -19.22 15.17 -4.83
N PRO A 322 -19.79 13.95 -4.78
CA PRO A 322 -19.07 12.79 -4.31
C PRO A 322 -17.94 12.38 -5.27
N PHE A 323 -17.07 11.51 -4.84
CA PHE A 323 -16.20 10.79 -5.77
C PHE A 323 -17.06 9.82 -6.57
N VAL A 324 -17.26 10.09 -7.84
CA VAL A 324 -18.13 9.31 -8.74
C VAL A 324 -17.31 8.28 -9.49
N ILE A 325 -17.81 7.05 -9.51
CA ILE A 325 -17.28 5.95 -10.31
C ILE A 325 -18.42 5.44 -11.18
N ASP A 326 -18.33 5.76 -12.45
CA ASP A 326 -19.27 5.33 -13.47
C ASP A 326 -19.14 3.86 -13.80
N TYR A 327 -20.20 3.22 -14.26
CA TYR A 327 -20.15 1.83 -14.70
C TYR A 327 -19.25 1.59 -15.92
N SER A 328 -18.88 2.65 -16.65
CA SER A 328 -17.88 2.59 -17.72
C SER A 328 -16.44 2.50 -17.19
N GLY A 329 -16.22 2.56 -15.88
CA GLY A 329 -14.91 2.64 -15.25
C GLY A 329 -14.33 4.05 -15.16
N VAL A 330 -14.94 5.03 -15.83
CA VAL A 330 -14.52 6.43 -15.74
C VAL A 330 -14.91 6.98 -14.36
N TYR A 331 -13.97 7.69 -13.75
CA TYR A 331 -14.18 8.32 -12.45
C TYR A 331 -13.91 9.82 -12.52
N PHE A 332 -14.57 10.56 -11.64
CA PHE A 332 -14.22 11.95 -11.37
C PHE A 332 -14.51 12.34 -9.94
N ARG A 333 -13.82 13.35 -9.48
CA ARG A 333 -14.09 14.07 -8.23
C ARG A 333 -13.79 15.55 -8.39
N ARG A 334 -14.34 16.33 -7.49
CA ARG A 334 -13.98 17.74 -7.42
C ARG A 334 -12.54 17.94 -6.97
N GLU A 335 -11.92 19.02 -7.48
CA GLU A 335 -10.59 19.47 -7.10
C GLU A 335 -10.63 20.95 -6.69
N GLY A 336 -10.46 21.20 -5.39
CA GLY A 336 -10.54 22.55 -4.85
C GLY A 336 -11.90 23.24 -5.05
N LEU A 337 -11.88 24.58 -4.95
CA LEU A 337 -13.09 25.41 -4.95
C LEU A 337 -13.47 25.98 -6.34
N GLY A 338 -12.53 25.99 -7.28
CA GLY A 338 -12.58 26.78 -8.51
C GLY A 338 -13.30 26.13 -9.71
N GLY A 339 -14.14 25.09 -9.51
CA GLY A 339 -14.79 24.41 -10.64
C GLY A 339 -13.88 23.47 -11.41
N ASN A 340 -12.81 23.00 -10.77
CA ASN A 340 -11.92 21.98 -11.31
C ASN A 340 -12.34 20.60 -10.83
N TYR A 341 -12.01 19.60 -11.63
CA TYR A 341 -12.25 18.18 -11.35
C TYR A 341 -11.02 17.37 -11.76
N ILE A 342 -10.78 16.29 -11.04
CA ILE A 342 -9.85 15.24 -11.47
C ILE A 342 -10.68 14.12 -12.07
N ALA A 343 -10.26 13.64 -13.24
CA ALA A 343 -10.90 12.55 -13.95
C ALA A 343 -9.88 11.57 -14.54
N GLY A 344 -10.31 10.34 -14.76
CA GLY A 344 -9.52 9.30 -15.41
C GLY A 344 -10.29 7.99 -15.55
N THR A 345 -9.63 7.02 -16.15
CA THR A 345 -10.10 5.65 -16.24
C THR A 345 -8.92 4.71 -16.33
N SER A 346 -9.10 3.44 -16.01
CA SER A 346 -8.14 2.40 -16.36
C SER A 346 -8.31 2.00 -17.82
N PRO A 347 -7.22 1.78 -18.57
CA PRO A 347 -7.28 1.17 -19.90
C PRO A 347 -7.89 -0.24 -19.83
N GLU A 348 -8.41 -0.71 -20.96
CA GLU A 348 -8.81 -2.11 -21.09
C GLU A 348 -7.58 -3.02 -21.14
N GLU A 349 -7.77 -4.30 -20.81
CA GLU A 349 -6.73 -5.31 -20.96
C GLU A 349 -6.31 -5.42 -22.44
N GLY A 350 -5.07 -5.18 -22.73
CA GLY A 350 -4.54 -5.11 -24.10
C GLY A 350 -4.37 -3.69 -24.66
N GLU A 351 -4.90 -2.66 -24.00
CA GLU A 351 -4.66 -1.24 -24.32
C GLU A 351 -3.73 -0.57 -23.28
N GLU A 352 -3.01 -1.36 -22.49
CA GLU A 352 -2.12 -0.83 -21.45
C GLU A 352 -1.03 0.05 -22.06
N PRO A 353 -0.87 1.30 -21.59
CA PRO A 353 0.15 2.20 -22.09
C PRO A 353 1.57 1.70 -21.79
N ASP A 354 2.52 2.04 -22.66
CA ASP A 354 3.92 1.78 -22.42
C ASP A 354 4.40 2.41 -21.11
N ALA A 355 4.95 1.57 -20.24
CA ALA A 355 5.46 1.96 -18.94
C ALA A 355 6.94 2.41 -18.95
N SER A 356 7.54 2.63 -20.12
CA SER A 356 8.94 3.10 -20.25
C SER A 356 9.11 4.57 -19.87
N ASN A 357 8.02 5.35 -19.91
CA ASN A 357 8.01 6.79 -19.63
C ASN A 357 6.69 7.22 -18.96
N LEU A 358 6.64 8.48 -18.52
CA LEU A 358 5.46 9.11 -17.91
C LEU A 358 4.83 10.18 -18.84
N GLU A 359 5.03 10.09 -20.15
CA GLU A 359 4.33 10.96 -21.09
C GLU A 359 2.83 10.71 -21.06
N VAL A 360 2.06 11.80 -21.09
CA VAL A 360 0.59 11.75 -21.05
C VAL A 360 0.05 11.61 -22.46
N ASP A 361 -0.87 10.68 -22.63
CA ASP A 361 -1.64 10.59 -23.86
C ASP A 361 -2.92 11.44 -23.73
N HIS A 362 -2.98 12.55 -24.47
CA HIS A 362 -4.15 13.43 -24.52
C HIS A 362 -5.26 12.88 -25.40
N GLN A 363 -4.95 12.05 -26.40
CA GLN A 363 -5.93 11.41 -27.24
C GLN A 363 -6.76 10.39 -26.44
N PHE A 364 -6.12 9.70 -25.51
CA PHE A 364 -6.81 8.80 -24.57
C PHE A 364 -7.91 9.51 -23.78
N PHE A 365 -7.70 10.78 -23.41
CA PHE A 365 -8.76 11.55 -22.74
C PHE A 365 -9.96 11.77 -23.67
N GLU A 366 -9.69 12.18 -24.91
CA GLU A 366 -10.74 12.49 -25.90
C GLU A 366 -11.54 11.25 -26.30
N ASP A 367 -10.88 10.10 -26.43
CA ASP A 367 -11.50 8.88 -26.91
C ASP A 367 -12.16 8.05 -25.81
N LYS A 368 -11.57 8.00 -24.62
CA LYS A 368 -11.98 7.05 -23.56
C LYS A 368 -12.59 7.73 -22.33
N VAL A 369 -12.18 8.94 -21.98
CA VAL A 369 -12.59 9.59 -20.71
C VAL A 369 -13.71 10.59 -20.94
N TRP A 370 -13.51 11.55 -21.83
CA TRP A 370 -14.45 12.65 -22.04
C TRP A 370 -15.85 12.21 -22.47
N PRO A 371 -16.04 11.25 -23.40
CA PRO A 371 -17.40 10.85 -23.82
C PRO A 371 -18.25 10.33 -22.65
N SER A 372 -17.66 9.51 -21.77
CA SER A 372 -18.34 8.98 -20.59
C SER A 372 -18.62 10.07 -19.55
N LEU A 373 -17.69 11.02 -19.35
CA LEU A 373 -17.90 12.17 -18.47
C LEU A 373 -19.05 13.05 -18.95
N ALA A 374 -19.08 13.40 -20.23
CA ALA A 374 -20.10 14.24 -20.84
C ALA A 374 -21.47 13.55 -20.83
N HIS A 375 -21.51 12.23 -21.09
CA HIS A 375 -22.74 11.44 -20.97
C HIS A 375 -23.27 11.45 -19.52
N ARG A 376 -22.40 11.25 -18.53
CA ARG A 376 -22.81 11.17 -17.11
C ARG A 376 -23.17 12.54 -16.51
N VAL A 377 -22.45 13.58 -16.89
CA VAL A 377 -22.66 14.95 -16.44
C VAL A 377 -22.76 15.85 -17.66
N PRO A 378 -23.96 16.19 -18.16
CA PRO A 378 -24.12 16.97 -19.42
C PRO A 378 -23.35 18.29 -19.42
N ALA A 379 -23.13 18.93 -18.27
CA ALA A 379 -22.33 20.15 -18.18
C ALA A 379 -20.87 19.93 -18.64
N PHE A 380 -20.36 18.71 -18.55
CA PHE A 380 -18.98 18.36 -18.94
C PHE A 380 -18.76 18.29 -20.45
N GLU A 381 -19.80 18.45 -21.27
CA GLU A 381 -19.60 18.69 -22.71
C GLU A 381 -18.72 19.92 -23.00
N LYS A 382 -18.73 20.91 -22.09
CA LYS A 382 -18.01 22.18 -22.22
C LYS A 382 -16.74 22.27 -21.39
N LEU A 383 -16.31 21.16 -20.77
CA LEU A 383 -15.10 21.16 -19.96
C LEU A 383 -13.84 21.50 -20.78
N LYS A 384 -12.80 21.93 -20.09
CA LYS A 384 -11.48 22.16 -20.67
C LYS A 384 -10.42 21.44 -19.84
N VAL A 385 -9.57 20.66 -20.49
CA VAL A 385 -8.40 20.08 -19.82
C VAL A 385 -7.42 21.19 -19.51
N THR A 386 -7.06 21.35 -18.25
CA THR A 386 -6.14 22.40 -17.77
C THR A 386 -4.76 21.85 -17.43
N SER A 387 -4.69 20.60 -17.01
CA SER A 387 -3.45 19.90 -16.67
C SER A 387 -3.65 18.40 -16.78
N ALA A 388 -2.56 17.67 -16.91
CA ALA A 388 -2.58 16.22 -16.85
C ALA A 388 -1.23 15.71 -16.38
N TRP A 389 -1.21 14.53 -15.75
CA TRP A 389 0.02 13.82 -15.43
C TRP A 389 -0.18 12.31 -15.55
N ALA A 390 0.93 11.59 -15.60
CA ALA A 390 0.94 10.14 -15.53
C ALA A 390 1.70 9.68 -14.29
N GLY A 391 1.34 8.51 -13.79
CA GLY A 391 2.02 7.85 -12.68
C GLY A 391 2.02 6.35 -12.85
N PHE A 392 2.94 5.68 -12.16
CA PHE A 392 2.92 4.24 -12.06
C PHE A 392 2.25 3.80 -10.77
N TYR A 393 1.44 2.75 -10.85
CA TYR A 393 1.06 1.99 -9.67
C TYR A 393 1.51 0.52 -9.78
N ASP A 394 1.63 -0.10 -8.62
CA ASP A 394 2.10 -1.46 -8.44
C ASP A 394 0.96 -2.45 -8.68
N TYR A 395 0.81 -2.89 -9.92
CA TYR A 395 -0.26 -3.82 -10.28
C TYR A 395 0.11 -5.25 -9.95
N ASN A 396 -0.68 -5.90 -9.09
CA ASN A 396 -0.55 -7.32 -8.83
C ASN A 396 -1.33 -8.11 -9.88
N THR A 397 -0.62 -8.78 -10.77
CA THR A 397 -1.19 -9.54 -11.89
C THR A 397 -1.88 -10.84 -11.46
N PHE A 398 -1.64 -11.31 -10.22
CA PHE A 398 -2.20 -12.56 -9.73
C PHE A 398 -3.66 -12.42 -9.30
N ASP A 399 -3.97 -11.42 -8.47
CA ASP A 399 -5.30 -11.24 -7.90
C ASP A 399 -5.66 -9.78 -7.59
N GLN A 400 -4.85 -8.83 -8.04
CA GLN A 400 -5.01 -7.39 -7.82
C GLN A 400 -5.05 -6.96 -6.33
N ASN A 401 -4.75 -7.86 -5.41
CA ASN A 401 -4.68 -7.59 -3.98
C ASN A 401 -3.24 -7.35 -3.51
N ALA A 402 -3.10 -6.53 -2.46
CA ALA A 402 -1.79 -6.25 -1.88
C ALA A 402 -1.08 -7.52 -1.42
N ILE A 403 0.24 -7.51 -1.51
CA ILE A 403 1.11 -8.56 -0.96
C ILE A 403 1.73 -7.98 0.31
N ILE A 404 1.27 -8.49 1.47
CA ILE A 404 1.71 -8.05 2.80
C ILE A 404 2.11 -9.26 3.61
N GLY A 405 3.38 -9.39 3.97
CA GLY A 405 3.86 -10.55 4.71
C GLY A 405 5.34 -10.80 4.51
N THR A 406 5.76 -12.05 4.66
CA THR A 406 7.15 -12.47 4.57
C THR A 406 7.43 -13.18 3.26
N HIS A 407 8.66 -13.06 2.76
CA HIS A 407 9.10 -13.87 1.63
C HIS A 407 9.41 -15.31 2.10
N PRO A 408 8.87 -16.34 1.46
CA PRO A 408 9.05 -17.72 1.92
C PRO A 408 10.50 -18.24 1.84
N LEU A 409 11.27 -17.75 0.87
CA LEU A 409 12.65 -18.22 0.62
C LEU A 409 13.73 -17.21 1.04
N VAL A 410 13.35 -15.97 1.34
CA VAL A 410 14.28 -14.94 1.87
C VAL A 410 13.86 -14.60 3.29
N THR A 411 14.54 -15.18 4.25
CA THR A 411 14.10 -15.28 5.64
C THR A 411 13.97 -13.95 6.38
N ASN A 412 14.51 -12.86 5.85
CA ASN A 412 14.46 -11.53 6.44
C ASN A 412 13.96 -10.44 5.48
N MET A 413 13.15 -10.84 4.50
CA MET A 413 12.48 -9.92 3.59
C MET A 413 10.98 -9.91 3.85
N TYR A 414 10.43 -8.72 3.97
CA TYR A 414 9.00 -8.46 4.14
C TYR A 414 8.49 -7.69 2.94
N PHE A 415 7.21 -7.84 2.64
CA PHE A 415 6.53 -7.15 1.56
C PHE A 415 5.43 -6.22 2.07
N ALA A 416 5.29 -5.09 1.39
CA ALA A 416 4.11 -4.24 1.41
C ALA A 416 3.98 -3.58 0.03
N THR A 417 3.46 -4.30 -0.94
CA THR A 417 3.44 -3.93 -2.36
C THR A 417 2.28 -4.57 -3.11
N GLY A 418 2.10 -4.25 -4.38
CA GLY A 418 1.06 -4.84 -5.22
C GLY A 418 -0.35 -4.37 -4.88
N PHE A 419 -0.51 -3.11 -4.47
CA PHE A 419 -1.80 -2.55 -4.03
C PHE A 419 -2.76 -2.26 -5.18
N SER A 420 -2.32 -2.35 -6.41
CA SER A 420 -3.14 -2.19 -7.63
C SER A 420 -4.01 -0.93 -7.61
N GLY A 421 -3.39 0.23 -7.30
CA GLY A 421 -4.04 1.53 -7.23
C GLY A 421 -4.67 1.89 -5.88
N HIS A 422 -4.63 1.00 -4.87
CA HIS A 422 -5.27 1.22 -3.55
C HIS A 422 -4.28 1.49 -2.41
N GLY A 423 -3.00 1.73 -2.73
CA GLY A 423 -1.95 1.89 -1.73
C GLY A 423 -2.17 3.07 -0.78
N LEU A 424 -2.68 4.20 -1.28
CA LEU A 424 -2.86 5.41 -0.48
C LEU A 424 -3.80 5.17 0.72
N GLN A 425 -5.00 4.66 0.46
CA GLN A 425 -6.00 4.43 1.50
C GLN A 425 -5.68 3.24 2.39
N HIS A 426 -4.87 2.29 1.92
CA HIS A 426 -4.44 1.13 2.69
C HIS A 426 -3.18 1.39 3.53
N ALA A 427 -2.37 2.39 3.18
CA ALA A 427 -1.06 2.65 3.79
C ALA A 427 -1.07 2.72 5.33
N PRO A 428 -2.04 3.39 5.99
CA PRO A 428 -2.04 3.47 7.45
C PRO A 428 -2.16 2.09 8.12
N ALA A 429 -3.04 1.24 7.60
CA ALA A 429 -3.27 -0.11 8.12
C ALA A 429 -2.14 -1.07 7.73
N ALA A 430 -1.71 -1.04 6.47
CA ALA A 430 -0.61 -1.86 5.97
C ALA A 430 0.69 -1.59 6.73
N GLY A 431 1.03 -0.31 6.93
CA GLY A 431 2.23 0.07 7.68
C GLY A 431 2.21 -0.42 9.11
N ARG A 432 1.08 -0.32 9.81
CA ARG A 432 0.90 -0.85 11.15
C ARG A 432 1.06 -2.36 11.18
N SER A 433 0.42 -3.06 10.27
CA SER A 433 0.43 -4.52 10.23
C SER A 433 1.83 -5.08 9.93
N VAL A 434 2.59 -4.43 9.03
CA VAL A 434 4.00 -4.82 8.80
C VAL A 434 4.86 -4.56 10.03
N ALA A 435 4.68 -3.44 10.72
CA ALA A 435 5.39 -3.17 11.96
C ALA A 435 5.05 -4.21 13.06
N GLU A 436 3.79 -4.62 13.18
CA GLU A 436 3.37 -5.71 14.07
C GLU A 436 4.02 -7.03 13.69
N LEU A 437 4.00 -7.37 12.41
CA LEU A 437 4.61 -8.61 11.93
C LEU A 437 6.13 -8.66 12.20
N ILE A 438 6.82 -7.52 12.10
CA ILE A 438 8.26 -7.42 12.38
C ILE A 438 8.54 -7.49 13.88
N LEU A 439 7.78 -6.80 14.72
CA LEU A 439 8.09 -6.61 16.14
C LEU A 439 7.43 -7.68 17.02
N ASP A 440 6.21 -8.08 16.70
CA ASP A 440 5.40 -9.02 17.49
C ASP A 440 5.40 -10.43 16.86
N GLY A 441 5.89 -10.57 15.61
CA GLY A 441 5.95 -11.83 14.86
C GLY A 441 4.62 -12.29 14.27
N ASN A 442 3.56 -11.53 14.44
CA ASN A 442 2.21 -11.81 13.94
C ASN A 442 1.41 -10.52 13.78
N PHE A 443 0.31 -10.58 13.04
CA PHE A 443 -0.67 -9.51 12.97
C PHE A 443 -1.48 -9.47 14.28
N THR A 444 -1.53 -8.32 14.94
CA THR A 444 -2.20 -8.16 16.24
C THR A 444 -3.47 -7.33 16.17
N THR A 445 -3.56 -6.39 15.23
CA THR A 445 -4.71 -5.48 15.09
C THR A 445 -5.68 -5.91 14.01
N LEU A 446 -5.15 -6.27 12.85
CA LEU A 446 -5.90 -6.76 11.69
C LEU A 446 -5.25 -8.05 11.22
N ASP A 447 -6.03 -9.09 11.00
CA ASP A 447 -5.52 -10.31 10.38
C ASP A 447 -5.40 -10.09 8.87
N LEU A 448 -4.18 -9.90 8.38
CA LEU A 448 -3.84 -9.78 6.97
C LEU A 448 -3.15 -11.04 6.43
N SER A 449 -3.29 -12.17 7.11
CA SER A 449 -2.65 -13.44 6.70
C SER A 449 -3.10 -13.89 5.29
N GLY A 450 -4.33 -13.56 4.89
CA GLY A 450 -4.81 -13.79 3.52
C GLY A 450 -4.07 -13.01 2.44
N LEU A 451 -3.33 -11.95 2.79
CA LEU A 451 -2.51 -11.16 1.86
C LEU A 451 -1.04 -11.61 1.80
N ASP A 452 -0.66 -12.66 2.54
CA ASP A 452 0.71 -13.19 2.55
C ASP A 452 1.09 -13.79 1.18
N PHE A 453 2.37 -13.72 0.84
CA PHE A 453 2.94 -14.26 -0.41
C PHE A 453 2.63 -15.76 -0.64
N ARG A 454 2.37 -16.51 0.44
CA ARG A 454 2.05 -17.94 0.36
C ARG A 454 0.86 -18.26 -0.52
N ARG A 455 -0.16 -17.34 -0.60
CA ARG A 455 -1.31 -17.56 -1.49
C ARG A 455 -0.92 -17.63 -2.97
N ILE A 456 0.16 -16.91 -3.35
CA ILE A 456 0.69 -16.93 -4.71
C ILE A 456 1.35 -18.29 -5.01
N LEU A 457 2.14 -18.81 -4.05
CA LEU A 457 2.72 -20.14 -4.15
C LEU A 457 1.67 -21.26 -4.19
N ALA A 458 0.62 -21.10 -3.37
CA ALA A 458 -0.50 -22.05 -3.33
C ALA A 458 -1.45 -21.91 -4.53
N ARG A 459 -1.31 -20.86 -5.36
CA ARG A 459 -2.22 -20.52 -6.45
C ARG A 459 -3.67 -20.31 -5.97
N GLU A 460 -3.83 -19.72 -4.80
CA GLU A 460 -5.11 -19.42 -4.17
C GLU A 460 -5.37 -17.91 -4.22
N PRO A 461 -5.92 -17.37 -5.34
CA PRO A 461 -6.13 -15.94 -5.48
C PRO A 461 -7.20 -15.44 -4.51
N MET A 462 -6.95 -14.28 -3.91
CA MET A 462 -7.91 -13.56 -3.10
C MET A 462 -8.72 -12.61 -3.98
N LEU A 463 -9.71 -13.15 -4.68
CA LEU A 463 -10.52 -12.38 -5.62
C LEU A 463 -11.59 -11.56 -4.91
N GLU A 464 -11.83 -10.37 -5.43
CA GLU A 464 -12.95 -9.53 -5.03
C GLU A 464 -13.98 -9.41 -6.14
N ARG A 465 -15.24 -9.17 -5.75
CA ARG A 465 -16.31 -8.91 -6.70
C ARG A 465 -16.35 -7.42 -7.03
N ASN A 466 -15.90 -7.08 -8.20
CA ASN A 466 -15.97 -5.73 -8.73
C ASN A 466 -17.32 -5.49 -9.43
N ILE A 467 -17.77 -4.24 -9.38
CA ILE A 467 -18.97 -3.77 -10.09
C ILE A 467 -18.60 -2.98 -11.35
N VAL A 468 -17.35 -2.65 -11.51
CA VAL A 468 -16.71 -1.99 -12.66
C VAL A 468 -15.34 -2.59 -12.90
#